data_58e179b21040a1d3d143f6db116507aa
#
_entry.id   58e179b21040a1d3d143f6db116507aa
#
_cell.length_a   1.000
_cell.length_b   1.000
_cell.length_c   1.000
_cell.angle_alpha   90.00
_cell.angle_beta   90.00
_cell.angle_gamma   90.00
#
_symmetry.space_group_name_H-M   'P 1'
#
loop_
_entity.id
_entity.type
_entity.pdbx_description
1 polymer ?
#
loop_
_entity_poly.entity_id
_entity_poly.type
_entity_poly.pdbx_seq_one_letter_code
_entity_poly.pdbx_strand_id
1 'polypeptide(L)'
;MLPDAGTYHFPWEINSTSLPEGKAVRTYGRLHSYDMAISQAILTAQHASDQHCIPVCTKFVEPFQAQLGSLYIVLGETEFKDGEIIIKARVFTCVEGINLQLLEKAIEEQRKYFQERRKDHEGSIC
;
A
#
# COMPACT_ATOMS: atom_id res chain seq x y z
N MET A 1 5.38 -22.57 -6.10
CA MET A 1 4.42 -21.66 -5.45
C MET A 1 4.72 -20.23 -5.85
N LEU A 2 3.74 -19.53 -6.36
CA LEU A 2 3.92 -18.13 -6.73
C LEU A 2 3.99 -17.27 -5.48
N PRO A 3 4.85 -16.24 -5.45
CA PRO A 3 4.88 -15.33 -4.31
C PRO A 3 3.55 -14.56 -4.22
N ASP A 4 3.21 -14.19 -2.99
CA ASP A 4 2.03 -13.38 -2.74
C ASP A 4 2.19 -12.02 -3.41
N ALA A 5 1.25 -11.68 -4.28
CA ALA A 5 1.27 -10.40 -4.99
C ALA A 5 0.85 -9.23 -4.10
N GLY A 6 0.45 -9.52 -2.87
CA GLY A 6 -0.05 -8.51 -1.96
C GLY A 6 -1.52 -8.19 -2.23
N THR A 7 -2.21 -7.81 -1.18
CA THR A 7 -3.59 -7.35 -1.25
C THR A 7 -3.59 -5.83 -1.24
N TYR A 8 -4.39 -5.21 -2.11
CA TYR A 8 -4.54 -3.77 -2.10
C TYR A 8 -5.25 -3.32 -0.84
N HIS A 9 -4.64 -2.34 -0.18
CA HIS A 9 -5.23 -1.66 0.97
C HIS A 9 -5.23 -0.16 0.68
N PHE A 10 -6.26 0.51 1.12
CA PHE A 10 -6.24 1.97 1.09
C PHE A 10 -5.24 2.48 2.13
N PRO A 11 -4.62 3.66 1.89
CA PRO A 11 -3.63 4.17 2.84
C PRO A 11 -4.14 4.26 4.28
N TRP A 12 -5.40 4.62 4.46
CA TRP A 12 -5.98 4.73 5.80
C TRP A 12 -6.23 3.38 6.47
N GLU A 13 -6.09 2.28 5.73
CA GLU A 13 -6.20 0.93 6.30
C GLU A 13 -4.87 0.38 6.80
N ILE A 14 -3.76 1.06 6.50
CA ILE A 14 -2.42 0.61 6.90
C ILE A 14 -2.17 1.08 8.33
N ASN A 15 -2.50 0.22 9.28
CA ASN A 15 -2.25 0.53 10.69
C ASN A 15 -2.00 -0.76 11.47
N SER A 16 -1.36 -0.61 12.64
CA SER A 16 -0.91 -1.75 13.43
C SER A 16 -2.04 -2.53 14.09
N THR A 17 -3.24 -1.96 14.16
CA THR A 17 -4.40 -2.65 14.73
C THR A 17 -5.11 -3.53 13.72
N SER A 18 -4.99 -3.22 12.43
CA SER A 18 -5.70 -3.93 11.36
C SER A 18 -4.87 -4.99 10.67
N LEU A 19 -3.54 -4.86 10.68
CA LEU A 19 -2.67 -5.73 9.92
C LEU A 19 -1.63 -6.39 10.81
N PRO A 20 -1.39 -7.71 10.62
CA PRO A 20 -0.29 -8.38 11.31
C PRO A 20 1.05 -8.03 10.69
N GLU A 21 2.13 -8.31 11.41
CA GLU A 21 3.48 -8.18 10.89
C GLU A 21 3.74 -9.26 9.84
N GLY A 22 4.51 -8.91 8.82
CA GLY A 22 4.88 -9.83 7.76
C GLY A 22 3.85 -10.00 6.67
N LYS A 23 2.79 -9.21 6.70
CA LYS A 23 1.72 -9.26 5.70
C LYS A 23 2.15 -8.57 4.41
N ALA A 24 1.97 -9.25 3.28
CA ALA A 24 2.19 -8.62 1.97
C ALA A 24 1.04 -7.68 1.67
N VAL A 25 1.37 -6.42 1.40
CA VAL A 25 0.37 -5.38 1.14
C VAL A 25 0.77 -4.56 -0.07
N ARG A 26 -0.22 -4.00 -0.74
CA ARG A 26 -0.03 -3.05 -1.83
C ARG A 26 -0.90 -1.84 -1.53
N THR A 27 -0.27 -0.66 -1.57
CA THR A 27 -0.99 0.58 -1.33
C THR A 27 -0.36 1.71 -2.13
N TYR A 28 -0.83 2.92 -1.93
CA TYR A 28 -0.37 4.08 -2.68
C TYR A 28 -0.35 5.30 -1.77
N GLY A 29 0.32 6.34 -2.24
CA GLY A 29 0.33 7.62 -1.57
C GLY A 29 1.24 8.59 -2.30
N ARG A 30 1.15 9.87 -1.94
CA ARG A 30 2.04 10.87 -2.50
C ARG A 30 3.31 10.94 -1.68
N LEU A 31 4.44 11.03 -2.36
CA LEU A 31 5.72 11.08 -1.68
C LEU A 31 5.86 12.43 -0.97
N HIS A 32 5.82 12.39 0.35
CA HIS A 32 5.96 13.59 1.17
C HIS A 32 7.42 13.90 1.47
N SER A 33 8.20 12.87 1.79
CA SER A 33 9.61 13.04 2.12
C SER A 33 10.38 11.76 1.86
N TYR A 34 11.69 11.90 1.66
CA TYR A 34 12.58 10.77 1.50
C TYR A 34 13.92 11.10 2.14
N ASP A 35 14.34 10.27 3.06
CA ASP A 35 15.64 10.40 3.74
C ASP A 35 16.52 9.23 3.32
N MET A 36 17.48 9.53 2.45
CA MET A 36 18.40 8.52 1.91
C MET A 36 19.32 7.95 2.98
N ALA A 37 19.64 8.75 3.99
CA ALA A 37 20.58 8.31 5.05
C ALA A 37 20.02 7.16 5.87
N ILE A 38 18.71 7.13 6.06
CA ILE A 38 18.05 6.07 6.83
C ILE A 38 17.16 5.19 5.96
N SER A 39 17.18 5.39 4.64
CA SER A 39 16.38 4.63 3.67
C SER A 39 14.91 4.60 4.06
N GLN A 40 14.34 5.79 4.29
CA GLN A 40 12.96 5.91 4.70
C GLN A 40 12.25 6.97 3.87
N ALA A 41 11.11 6.59 3.32
CA ALA A 41 10.20 7.51 2.65
C ALA A 41 8.91 7.60 3.45
N ILE A 42 8.21 8.73 3.31
CA ILE A 42 6.90 8.91 3.90
C ILE A 42 5.92 9.18 2.77
N LEU A 43 4.91 8.34 2.65
CA LEU A 43 3.80 8.55 1.74
C LEU A 43 2.63 9.15 2.52
N THR A 44 1.88 10.02 1.88
CA THR A 44 0.71 10.64 2.49
C THR A 44 -0.51 10.45 1.63
N ALA A 45 -1.67 10.35 2.26
CA ALA A 45 -2.96 10.28 1.60
C ALA A 45 -4.01 10.93 2.49
N GLN A 46 -5.02 11.53 1.87
CA GLN A 46 -6.11 12.16 2.60
C GLN A 46 -7.37 11.34 2.46
N HIS A 47 -8.11 11.22 3.56
CA HIS A 47 -9.39 10.54 3.58
C HIS A 47 -10.27 11.18 4.65
N ALA A 48 -11.48 11.61 4.28
CA ALA A 48 -12.46 12.18 5.21
C ALA A 48 -11.87 13.30 6.07
N SER A 49 -11.11 14.21 5.46
CA SER A 49 -10.46 15.35 6.10
C SER A 49 -9.22 15.01 6.95
N ASP A 50 -8.91 13.72 7.11
CA ASP A 50 -7.70 13.30 7.84
C ASP A 50 -6.58 13.00 6.88
N GLN A 51 -5.35 13.34 7.29
CA GLN A 51 -4.16 12.99 6.55
C GLN A 51 -3.51 11.76 7.18
N HIS A 52 -3.24 10.76 6.34
CA HIS A 52 -2.61 9.53 6.77
C HIS A 52 -1.18 9.47 6.24
N CYS A 53 -0.26 9.09 7.10
CA CYS A 53 1.16 8.97 6.76
C CYS A 53 1.56 7.52 6.83
N ILE A 54 2.28 7.05 5.80
CA ILE A 54 2.75 5.69 5.74
C ILE A 54 4.27 5.71 5.63
N PRO A 55 4.99 5.28 6.67
CA PRO A 55 6.44 5.11 6.56
C PRO A 55 6.77 3.91 5.67
N VAL A 56 7.75 4.08 4.80
CA VAL A 56 8.19 3.05 3.85
C VAL A 56 9.70 2.89 3.98
N CYS A 57 10.14 1.67 4.21
CA CYS A 57 11.56 1.34 4.16
C CYS A 57 11.95 1.11 2.70
N THR A 58 12.87 1.91 2.18
CA THR A 58 13.25 1.90 0.78
C THR A 58 14.55 1.15 0.51
N LYS A 59 15.08 0.46 1.49
CA LYS A 59 16.39 -0.17 1.42
C LYS A 59 16.56 -1.10 0.23
N PHE A 60 15.50 -1.84 -0.13
CA PHE A 60 15.57 -2.82 -1.20
C PHE A 60 15.17 -2.28 -2.58
N VAL A 61 14.74 -1.02 -2.64
CA VAL A 61 14.34 -0.39 -3.90
C VAL A 61 15.22 0.77 -4.29
N GLU A 62 16.29 0.99 -3.54
CA GLU A 62 17.26 2.04 -3.83
C GLU A 62 18.33 1.53 -4.79
N PRO A 63 18.91 2.39 -5.60
CA PRO A 63 18.57 3.83 -5.71
C PRO A 63 17.33 4.04 -6.56
N PHE A 64 16.57 5.10 -6.26
CA PHE A 64 15.46 5.53 -7.09
C PHE A 64 15.42 7.05 -7.13
N GLN A 65 14.79 7.59 -8.17
CA GLN A 65 14.66 9.03 -8.30
C GLN A 65 13.41 9.50 -7.56
N ALA A 66 13.62 10.16 -6.41
CA ALA A 66 12.51 10.64 -5.61
C ALA A 66 11.88 11.88 -6.23
N GLN A 67 10.58 11.84 -6.43
CA GLN A 67 9.80 12.96 -6.93
C GLN A 67 8.77 13.35 -5.88
N LEU A 68 9.08 14.38 -5.10
CA LEU A 68 8.18 14.82 -4.03
C LEU A 68 6.86 15.30 -4.61
N GLY A 69 5.76 14.93 -3.97
CA GLY A 69 4.43 15.29 -4.43
C GLY A 69 3.83 14.34 -5.45
N SER A 70 4.62 13.47 -6.05
CA SER A 70 4.13 12.51 -7.03
C SER A 70 3.48 11.31 -6.35
N LEU A 71 2.59 10.65 -7.07
CA LEU A 71 1.91 9.46 -6.58
C LEU A 71 2.78 8.23 -6.80
N TYR A 72 2.92 7.42 -5.76
CA TYR A 72 3.68 6.17 -5.80
C TYR A 72 2.80 5.01 -5.39
N ILE A 73 3.03 3.87 -6.03
CA ILE A 73 2.46 2.60 -5.58
C ILE A 73 3.59 1.81 -4.91
N VAL A 74 3.29 1.25 -3.75
CA VAL A 74 4.24 0.44 -2.99
C VAL A 74 3.69 -0.96 -2.79
N LEU A 75 4.54 -1.95 -3.04
CA LEU A 75 4.27 -3.35 -2.70
C LEU A 75 5.36 -3.78 -1.72
N GLY A 76 4.98 -4.35 -0.61
CA GLY A 76 5.94 -4.80 0.39
C GLY A 76 5.28 -5.54 1.51
N GLU A 77 6.07 -5.78 2.54
CA GLU A 77 5.62 -6.50 3.72
C GLU A 77 5.57 -5.56 4.91
N THR A 78 4.56 -5.75 5.75
CA THR A 78 4.43 -4.95 6.96
C THR A 78 5.51 -5.34 7.97
N GLU A 79 6.05 -4.34 8.66
CA GLU A 79 7.01 -4.51 9.73
C GLU A 79 6.62 -3.56 10.86
N PHE A 80 6.66 -4.04 12.09
CA PHE A 80 6.38 -3.21 13.25
C PHE A 80 7.69 -2.71 13.84
N LYS A 81 7.80 -1.40 14.02
CA LYS A 81 8.96 -0.78 14.61
C LYS A 81 8.51 0.29 15.59
N ASP A 82 8.88 0.12 16.86
CA ASP A 82 8.52 1.04 17.93
C ASP A 82 7.01 1.31 18.02
N GLY A 83 6.21 0.26 17.79
CA GLY A 83 4.76 0.36 17.85
C GLY A 83 4.11 0.92 16.59
N GLU A 84 4.89 1.29 15.61
CA GLU A 84 4.38 1.81 14.34
C GLU A 84 4.53 0.77 13.22
N ILE A 85 3.62 0.83 12.25
CA ILE A 85 3.68 -0.03 11.09
C ILE A 85 4.49 0.66 9.99
N ILE A 86 5.42 -0.10 9.40
CA ILE A 86 6.25 0.35 8.29
C ILE A 86 6.08 -0.66 7.16
N ILE A 87 6.06 -0.20 5.92
CA ILE A 87 6.06 -1.10 4.77
C ILE A 87 7.49 -1.23 4.28
N LYS A 88 7.99 -2.45 4.26
CA LYS A 88 9.30 -2.78 3.72
C LYS A 88 9.13 -3.00 2.22
N ALA A 89 9.44 -1.98 1.43
CA ALA A 89 9.12 -1.96 0.01
C ALA A 89 9.94 -2.98 -0.78
N ARG A 90 9.25 -3.73 -1.62
CA ARG A 90 9.85 -4.59 -2.64
C ARG A 90 9.70 -3.99 -4.03
N VAL A 91 8.61 -3.25 -4.23
CA VAL A 91 8.35 -2.47 -5.43
C VAL A 91 7.90 -1.09 -4.99
N PHE A 92 8.46 -0.06 -5.60
CA PHE A 92 8.14 1.32 -5.27
C PHE A 92 8.19 2.13 -6.56
N THR A 93 7.02 2.38 -7.14
CA THR A 93 6.92 2.91 -8.51
C THR A 93 6.14 4.22 -8.54
N CYS A 94 6.71 5.21 -9.20
CA CYS A 94 6.01 6.46 -9.47
C CYS A 94 4.99 6.24 -10.58
N VAL A 95 3.75 6.67 -10.34
CA VAL A 95 2.64 6.45 -11.28
C VAL A 95 2.01 7.78 -11.67
N GLU A 96 2.84 8.70 -12.14
CA GLU A 96 2.37 10.00 -12.60
C GLU A 96 1.35 9.84 -13.72
N GLY A 97 0.36 10.74 -13.73
CA GLY A 97 -0.70 10.73 -14.72
C GLY A 97 -1.85 9.79 -14.41
N ILE A 98 -1.73 8.95 -13.38
CA ILE A 98 -2.85 8.12 -12.95
C ILE A 98 -3.90 8.98 -12.26
N ASN A 99 -5.16 8.74 -12.61
CA ASN A 99 -6.28 9.36 -11.92
C ASN A 99 -6.52 8.60 -10.61
N LEU A 100 -6.29 9.26 -9.48
CA LEU A 100 -6.40 8.64 -8.16
C LEU A 100 -7.82 8.12 -7.90
N GLN A 101 -8.84 8.87 -8.33
CA GLN A 101 -10.23 8.45 -8.14
C GLN A 101 -10.53 7.15 -8.90
N LEU A 102 -10.00 7.01 -10.11
CA LEU A 102 -10.16 5.78 -10.87
C LEU A 102 -9.42 4.62 -10.23
N LEU A 103 -8.24 4.87 -9.66
CA LEU A 103 -7.50 3.84 -8.95
C LEU A 103 -8.27 3.33 -7.73
N GLU A 104 -8.80 4.25 -6.94
CA GLU A 104 -9.60 3.89 -5.75
C GLU A 104 -10.85 3.11 -6.14
N LYS A 105 -11.51 3.54 -7.21
CA LYS A 105 -12.70 2.85 -7.71
C LYS A 105 -12.35 1.44 -8.20
N ALA A 106 -11.21 1.29 -8.88
CA ALA A 106 -10.78 -0.03 -9.35
C ALA A 106 -10.50 -0.98 -8.17
N ILE A 107 -9.90 -0.47 -7.10
CA ILE A 107 -9.66 -1.28 -5.90
C ILE A 107 -10.98 -1.70 -5.28
N GLU A 108 -11.94 -0.81 -5.17
CA GLU A 108 -13.25 -1.12 -4.61
C GLU A 108 -13.98 -2.17 -5.45
N GLU A 109 -13.95 -2.03 -6.77
CA GLU A 109 -14.60 -2.99 -7.67
C GLU A 109 -13.92 -4.36 -7.60
N GLN A 110 -12.61 -4.40 -7.49
CA GLN A 110 -11.87 -5.64 -7.35
C GLN A 110 -12.24 -6.38 -6.05
N ARG A 111 -12.34 -5.65 -4.96
CA ARG A 111 -12.77 -6.22 -3.68
C ARG A 111 -14.18 -6.79 -3.77
N LYS A 112 -15.08 -6.05 -4.38
CA LYS A 112 -16.47 -6.48 -4.57
C LYS A 112 -16.52 -7.75 -5.41
N TYR A 113 -15.76 -7.81 -6.49
CA TYR A 113 -15.68 -8.98 -7.34
C TYR A 113 -15.23 -10.22 -6.58
N PHE A 114 -14.18 -10.10 -5.77
CA PHE A 114 -13.69 -11.23 -4.99
C PHE A 114 -14.68 -11.66 -3.92
N GLN A 115 -15.40 -10.74 -3.32
CA GLN A 115 -16.44 -11.07 -2.34
C GLN A 115 -17.58 -11.84 -3.00
N GLU A 116 -18.01 -11.43 -4.18
CA GLU A 116 -19.06 -12.10 -4.92
C GLU A 116 -18.63 -13.51 -5.33
N ARG A 117 -17.40 -13.67 -5.79
CA ARG A 117 -16.87 -15.01 -6.13
C ARG A 117 -16.82 -15.92 -4.92
N ARG A 118 -16.48 -15.37 -3.78
CA ARG A 118 -16.44 -16.14 -2.53
C ARG A 118 -17.82 -16.64 -2.16
N LYS A 119 -18.84 -15.79 -2.29
CA LYS A 119 -20.23 -16.17 -2.03
C LYS A 119 -20.72 -17.26 -2.99
N ASP A 120 -20.44 -17.11 -4.27
CA ASP A 120 -20.82 -18.09 -5.28
C ASP A 120 -20.18 -19.44 -5.01
N HIS A 121 -18.90 -19.42 -4.62
CA HIS A 121 -18.17 -20.64 -4.28
C HIS A 121 -18.76 -21.33 -3.06
N GLU A 122 -19.08 -20.56 -2.03
CA GLU A 122 -19.72 -21.10 -0.82
C GLU A 122 -21.11 -21.64 -1.13
N GLY A 123 -21.86 -20.95 -1.96
CA GLY A 123 -23.18 -21.39 -2.38
C GLY A 123 -23.16 -22.68 -3.17
N SER A 124 -22.12 -22.93 -3.94
CA SER A 124 -22.02 -24.15 -4.77
C SER A 124 -21.71 -25.40 -3.96
N ILE A 125 -21.26 -25.26 -2.72
CA ILE A 125 -20.97 -26.39 -1.85
C ILE A 125 -22.22 -26.92 -1.17
N CYS A 126 -23.21 -26.11 -1.09
CA CYS A 126 -24.47 -26.48 -0.40
C CYS A 126 -25.39 -27.32 -1.28
#